data_2e0a7586e4ae9fd3c6b7fa4bd7eaa118
#
_entry.id   2e0a7586e4ae9fd3c6b7fa4bd7eaa118
#
_cell.length_a   1.000
_cell.length_b   1.000
_cell.length_c   1.000
_cell.angle_alpha   90.00
_cell.angle_beta   90.00
_cell.angle_gamma   90.00
#
_symmetry.space_group_name_H-M   'P 1'
#
loop_
_entity.id
_entity.type
_entity.pdbx_description
1 polymer ?
#
loop_
_entity_poly.entity_id
_entity_poly.type
_entity_poly.pdbx_seq_one_letter_code
_entity_poly.pdbx_strand_id
1 'polypeptide(L)'
;VIFLIIIASSAIYFSEHLHPENKEKFISIPATIWWAVVTLTTTGYGDMYPMTTAGKIMAGIIMLTGVAFFALPAGIITAGFLEEFRKTRKQKENKCPHCGMLIEDDNHNNHEEDH
;
A
#
# COMPACT_ATOMS: atom_id res chain seq x y z
N VAL A 1 4.62 1.28 9.65
CA VAL A 1 4.01 -0.06 9.88
C VAL A 1 3.93 -0.37 11.37
N ILE A 2 5.06 -0.37 12.11
CA ILE A 2 5.10 -0.71 13.55
C ILE A 2 4.13 0.18 14.36
N PHE A 3 4.14 1.48 14.10
CA PHE A 3 3.25 2.43 14.79
C PHE A 3 1.76 2.12 14.53
N LEU A 4 1.43 1.77 13.30
CA LEU A 4 0.08 1.38 12.92
C LEU A 4 -0.36 0.07 13.60
N ILE A 5 0.54 -0.91 13.72
CA ILE A 5 0.29 -2.17 14.43
C ILE A 5 0.01 -1.90 15.91
N ILE A 6 0.78 -1.03 16.57
CA ILE A 6 0.61 -0.70 17.99
C ILE A 6 -0.73 0.00 18.21
N ILE A 7 -1.08 0.98 17.38
CA ILE A 7 -2.37 1.68 17.48
C ILE A 7 -3.53 0.71 17.24
N ALA A 8 -3.47 -0.09 16.18
CA ALA A 8 -4.51 -1.06 15.85
C ALA A 8 -4.72 -2.09 16.96
N SER A 9 -3.63 -2.66 17.50
CA SER A 9 -3.71 -3.64 18.59
C SER A 9 -4.27 -3.02 19.87
N SER A 10 -3.87 -1.81 20.22
CA SER A 10 -4.38 -1.11 21.40
C SER A 10 -5.87 -0.82 21.27
N ALA A 11 -6.30 -0.33 20.11
CA ALA A 11 -7.71 0.01 19.86
C ALA A 11 -8.62 -1.23 19.95
N ILE A 12 -8.22 -2.34 19.33
CA ILE A 12 -8.98 -3.60 19.37
C ILE A 12 -8.94 -4.23 20.77
N TYR A 13 -7.79 -4.19 21.44
CA TYR A 13 -7.68 -4.67 22.81
C TYR A 13 -8.70 -3.97 23.73
N PHE A 14 -8.78 -2.66 23.71
CA PHE A 14 -9.74 -1.91 24.52
C PHE A 14 -11.19 -2.21 24.16
N SER A 15 -11.48 -2.49 22.89
CA SER A 15 -12.84 -2.82 22.46
C SER A 15 -13.28 -4.23 22.86
N GLU A 16 -12.37 -5.20 22.84
CA GLU A 16 -12.71 -6.63 23.00
C GLU A 16 -12.37 -7.21 24.38
N HIS A 17 -11.45 -6.58 25.13
CA HIS A 17 -10.99 -7.09 26.43
C HIS A 17 -12.11 -7.24 27.46
N LEU A 18 -13.13 -6.39 27.41
CA LEU A 18 -14.28 -6.42 28.33
C LEU A 18 -15.35 -7.42 27.91
N HIS A 19 -15.27 -7.96 26.71
CA HIS A 19 -16.28 -8.90 26.21
C HIS A 19 -16.01 -10.33 26.71
N PRO A 20 -16.98 -10.99 27.38
CA PRO A 20 -16.76 -12.27 28.04
C PRO A 20 -16.27 -13.39 27.11
N GLU A 21 -16.73 -13.42 25.85
CA GLU A 21 -16.35 -14.47 24.88
C GLU A 21 -14.96 -14.27 24.28
N ASN A 22 -14.44 -13.05 24.25
CA ASN A 22 -13.14 -12.72 23.69
C ASN A 22 -12.04 -12.48 24.72
N LYS A 23 -12.38 -12.49 26.00
CA LYS A 23 -11.45 -12.25 27.11
C LYS A 23 -10.25 -13.18 27.11
N GLU A 24 -10.43 -14.42 26.64
CA GLU A 24 -9.36 -15.41 26.55
C GLU A 24 -8.46 -15.23 25.32
N LYS A 25 -8.97 -14.61 24.26
CA LYS A 25 -8.22 -14.38 23.02
C LYS A 25 -7.46 -13.06 23.05
N PHE A 26 -8.11 -12.00 23.51
CA PHE A 26 -7.52 -10.65 23.64
C PHE A 26 -7.07 -10.39 25.10
N ILE A 27 -6.23 -11.29 25.63
CA ILE A 27 -5.74 -11.25 27.02
C ILE A 27 -4.85 -10.04 27.27
N SER A 28 -4.04 -9.66 26.28
CA SER A 28 -3.02 -8.62 26.42
C SER A 28 -2.77 -7.91 25.08
N ILE A 29 -2.18 -6.72 25.17
CA ILE A 29 -1.74 -5.98 23.96
C ILE A 29 -0.79 -6.80 23.10
N PRO A 30 0.24 -7.52 23.63
CA PRO A 30 1.09 -8.38 22.82
C PRO A 30 0.34 -9.50 22.07
N ALA A 31 -0.67 -10.10 22.70
CA ALA A 31 -1.52 -11.10 22.02
C ALA A 31 -2.34 -10.45 20.89
N THR A 32 -2.82 -9.24 21.10
CA THR A 32 -3.58 -8.48 20.09
C THR A 32 -2.67 -7.98 18.97
N ILE A 33 -1.38 -7.78 19.21
CA ILE A 33 -0.39 -7.48 18.15
C ILE A 33 -0.34 -8.61 17.13
N TRP A 34 -0.39 -9.85 17.55
CA TRP A 34 -0.47 -11.00 16.64
C TRP A 34 -1.65 -10.85 15.67
N TRP A 35 -2.83 -10.59 16.21
CA TRP A 35 -4.02 -10.34 15.38
C TRP A 35 -3.82 -9.16 14.41
N ALA A 36 -3.25 -8.05 14.90
CA ALA A 36 -3.02 -6.88 14.07
C ALA A 36 -2.04 -7.16 12.92
N VAL A 37 -0.95 -7.87 13.18
CA VAL A 37 0.01 -8.28 12.15
C VAL A 37 -0.65 -9.15 11.09
N VAL A 38 -1.33 -10.22 11.51
CA VAL A 38 -1.99 -11.19 10.62
C VAL A 38 -3.08 -10.51 9.78
N THR A 39 -3.78 -9.54 10.35
CA THR A 39 -4.85 -8.81 9.67
C THR A 39 -4.30 -7.76 8.70
N LEU A 40 -3.33 -6.96 9.13
CA LEU A 40 -2.74 -5.91 8.30
C LEU A 40 -1.92 -6.47 7.13
N THR A 41 -1.31 -7.65 7.31
CA THR A 41 -0.63 -8.35 6.21
C THR A 41 -1.59 -9.11 5.28
N THR A 42 -2.90 -8.99 5.49
CA THR A 42 -3.95 -9.69 4.74
C THR A 42 -3.90 -11.21 4.81
N THR A 43 -3.19 -11.79 5.79
CA THR A 43 -3.07 -13.24 6.00
C THR A 43 -4.37 -13.84 6.50
N GLY A 44 -4.95 -13.28 7.58
CA GLY A 44 -6.28 -13.62 8.07
C GLY A 44 -6.46 -15.08 8.50
N TYR A 45 -5.68 -15.59 9.45
CA TYR A 45 -5.83 -16.99 9.93
C TYR A 45 -7.21 -17.30 10.53
N GLY A 46 -7.92 -16.29 11.06
CA GLY A 46 -9.26 -16.46 11.66
C GLY A 46 -9.27 -17.06 13.06
N ASP A 47 -8.11 -17.20 13.68
CA ASP A 47 -7.95 -17.68 15.07
C ASP A 47 -8.46 -16.66 16.11
N MET A 48 -8.32 -15.38 15.77
CA MET A 48 -8.78 -14.25 16.57
C MET A 48 -9.54 -13.27 15.68
N TYR A 49 -10.69 -12.81 16.15
CA TYR A 49 -11.51 -11.79 15.47
C TYR A 49 -12.39 -11.02 16.47
N PRO A 50 -12.66 -9.73 16.21
CA PRO A 50 -13.55 -8.95 17.06
C PRO A 50 -14.98 -9.47 17.03
N MET A 51 -15.63 -9.57 18.19
CA MET A 51 -17.04 -9.98 18.32
C MET A 51 -17.96 -8.80 18.56
N THR A 52 -17.47 -7.75 19.24
CA THR A 52 -18.27 -6.56 19.52
C THR A 52 -18.55 -5.79 18.22
N THR A 53 -19.69 -5.11 18.17
CA THR A 53 -20.04 -4.25 17.03
C THR A 53 -19.02 -3.13 16.84
N ALA A 54 -18.57 -2.51 17.94
CA ALA A 54 -17.55 -1.48 17.93
C ALA A 54 -16.20 -2.05 17.41
N GLY A 55 -15.78 -3.20 17.92
CA GLY A 55 -14.57 -3.89 17.48
C GLY A 55 -14.59 -4.25 16.00
N LYS A 56 -15.73 -4.71 15.47
CA LYS A 56 -15.90 -4.99 14.04
C LYS A 56 -15.77 -3.77 13.16
N ILE A 57 -16.38 -2.65 13.57
CA ILE A 57 -16.27 -1.38 12.83
C ILE A 57 -14.81 -0.88 12.85
N MET A 58 -14.17 -0.88 14.02
CA MET A 58 -12.77 -0.48 14.15
C MET A 58 -11.85 -1.38 13.35
N ALA A 59 -12.04 -2.70 13.40
CA ALA A 59 -11.30 -3.66 12.60
C ALA A 59 -11.46 -3.38 11.09
N GLY A 60 -12.66 -3.08 10.62
CA GLY A 60 -12.90 -2.71 9.22
C GLY A 60 -12.10 -1.47 8.79
N ILE A 61 -12.10 -0.42 9.60
CA ILE A 61 -11.29 0.79 9.34
C ILE A 61 -9.79 0.46 9.31
N ILE A 62 -9.32 -0.33 10.28
CA ILE A 62 -7.92 -0.75 10.37
C ILE A 62 -7.51 -1.55 9.13
N MET A 63 -8.34 -2.49 8.67
CA MET A 63 -8.10 -3.29 7.48
C MET A 63 -7.99 -2.42 6.23
N LEU A 64 -8.91 -1.49 6.01
CA LEU A 64 -8.86 -0.56 4.87
C LEU A 64 -7.62 0.33 4.92
N THR A 65 -7.26 0.83 6.09
CA THR A 65 -6.05 1.63 6.29
C THR A 65 -4.78 0.80 6.01
N GLY A 66 -4.76 -0.47 6.43
CA GLY A 66 -3.65 -1.39 6.16
C GLY A 66 -3.42 -1.60 4.67
N VAL A 67 -4.49 -1.90 3.91
CA VAL A 67 -4.41 -2.07 2.45
C VAL A 67 -3.89 -0.80 1.79
N ALA A 68 -4.41 0.37 2.14
CA ALA A 68 -3.96 1.65 1.59
C ALA A 68 -2.49 1.92 1.89
N PHE A 69 -2.04 1.61 3.11
CA PHE A 69 -0.66 1.82 3.53
C PHE A 69 0.35 0.97 2.76
N PHE A 70 0.01 -0.25 2.37
CA PHE A 70 0.87 -1.11 1.54
C PHE A 70 0.77 -0.80 0.05
N ALA A 71 -0.38 -0.33 -0.43
CA ALA A 71 -0.60 0.00 -1.83
C ALA A 71 0.21 1.23 -2.28
N LEU A 72 0.36 2.25 -1.43
CA LEU A 72 1.06 3.49 -1.78
C LEU A 72 2.54 3.28 -2.14
N PRO A 73 3.40 2.63 -1.33
CA PRO A 73 4.78 2.37 -1.68
C PRO A 73 4.92 1.50 -2.94
N ALA A 74 4.07 0.48 -3.08
CA ALA A 74 4.07 -0.38 -4.26
C ALA A 74 3.73 0.40 -5.53
N GLY A 75 2.77 1.32 -5.46
CA GLY A 75 2.40 2.21 -6.56
C GLY A 75 3.56 3.13 -6.99
N ILE A 76 4.26 3.72 -6.04
CA ILE A 76 5.41 4.60 -6.31
C ILE A 76 6.56 3.83 -6.98
N ILE A 77 6.89 2.64 -6.48
CA ILE A 77 7.94 1.79 -7.07
C ILE A 77 7.55 1.40 -8.49
N THR A 78 6.31 1.00 -8.71
CA THR A 78 5.80 0.63 -10.05
C THR A 78 5.86 1.80 -11.02
N ALA A 79 5.49 3.00 -10.59
CA ALA A 79 5.56 4.20 -11.42
C ALA A 79 7.01 4.53 -11.83
N GLY A 80 7.98 4.40 -10.90
CA GLY A 80 9.40 4.58 -11.19
C GLY A 80 9.92 3.58 -12.22
N PHE A 81 9.54 2.31 -12.11
CA PHE A 81 9.89 1.29 -13.11
C PHE A 81 9.31 1.59 -14.49
N LEU A 82 8.05 1.97 -14.55
CA LEU A 82 7.39 2.31 -15.82
C LEU A 82 8.05 3.52 -16.51
N GLU A 83 8.48 4.51 -15.76
CA GLU A 83 9.21 5.68 -16.28
C GLU A 83 10.53 5.24 -16.92
N GLU A 84 11.29 4.37 -16.25
CA GLU A 84 12.57 3.87 -16.76
C GLU A 84 12.38 3.00 -18.02
N PHE A 85 11.38 2.15 -18.03
CA PHE A 85 11.02 1.38 -19.23
C PHE A 85 10.62 2.28 -20.41
N ARG A 86 9.90 3.36 -20.16
CA ARG A 86 9.51 4.33 -21.20
C ARG A 86 10.73 5.05 -21.77
N LYS A 87 11.68 5.45 -20.92
CA LYS A 87 12.94 6.08 -21.38
C LYS A 87 13.76 5.14 -22.24
N THR A 88 13.93 3.90 -21.80
CA THR A 88 14.66 2.87 -22.56
C THR A 88 13.99 2.58 -23.90
N ARG A 89 12.67 2.57 -23.95
CA ARG A 89 11.91 2.34 -25.19
C ARG A 89 12.06 3.50 -26.16
N LYS A 90 11.95 4.74 -25.69
CA LYS A 90 12.18 5.94 -26.51
C LYS A 90 13.61 5.98 -27.06
N GLN A 91 14.60 5.61 -26.28
CA GLN A 91 15.98 5.52 -26.77
C GLN A 91 16.19 4.47 -27.87
N LYS A 92 15.46 3.35 -27.80
CA LYS A 92 15.49 2.33 -28.86
C LYS A 92 14.74 2.75 -30.13
N GLU A 93 13.64 3.48 -29.95
CA GLU A 93 12.81 3.96 -31.05
C GLU A 93 13.46 5.09 -31.84
N ASN A 94 14.31 5.91 -31.16
CA ASN A 94 15.05 7.00 -31.77
C ASN A 94 16.40 6.55 -32.37
N LYS A 95 16.69 5.26 -32.45
CA LYS A 95 17.87 4.74 -33.17
C LYS A 95 17.48 4.30 -34.58
N CYS A 96 18.18 4.85 -35.56
CA CYS A 96 18.04 4.42 -36.96
C CYS A 96 18.35 2.90 -37.07
N PRO A 97 17.45 2.06 -37.58
CA PRO A 97 17.71 0.62 -37.72
C PRO A 97 18.83 0.27 -38.71
N HIS A 98 19.27 1.22 -39.52
CA HIS A 98 20.28 0.99 -40.55
C HIS A 98 21.67 1.42 -40.12
N CYS A 99 21.85 2.53 -39.42
CA CYS A 99 23.18 3.05 -39.04
C CYS A 99 23.37 3.14 -37.51
N GLY A 100 22.35 2.93 -36.68
CA GLY A 100 22.44 2.96 -35.21
C GLY A 100 22.60 4.35 -34.61
N MET A 101 22.54 5.42 -35.40
CA MET A 101 22.58 6.80 -34.89
C MET A 101 21.25 7.22 -34.29
N LEU A 102 21.29 8.07 -33.27
CA LEU A 102 20.12 8.70 -32.68
C LEU A 102 19.47 9.63 -33.71
N ILE A 103 18.19 9.42 -33.99
CA ILE A 103 17.36 10.36 -34.74
C ILE A 103 16.95 11.43 -33.74
N GLU A 104 17.58 12.58 -33.80
CA GLU A 104 17.20 13.77 -33.06
C GLU A 104 15.91 14.28 -33.71
N ASP A 105 14.76 14.14 -33.02
CA ASP A 105 13.56 14.85 -33.41
C ASP A 105 13.81 16.33 -33.18
N ASP A 106 14.19 17.04 -34.24
CA ASP A 106 14.09 18.49 -34.30
C ASP A 106 12.60 18.85 -34.12
N ASN A 107 12.20 19.04 -32.89
CA ASN A 107 10.91 19.61 -32.56
C ASN A 107 10.92 21.08 -32.96
N HIS A 108 10.71 21.34 -34.24
CA HIS A 108 10.38 22.64 -34.79
C HIS A 108 9.03 23.15 -34.22
N ASN A 109 9.00 23.46 -32.94
CA ASN A 109 7.96 24.33 -32.38
C ASN A 109 8.51 25.76 -32.25
N ASN A 110 8.95 26.33 -33.37
CA ASN A 110 9.10 27.74 -33.58
C ASN A 110 8.28 28.17 -34.80
N HIS A 111 7.02 28.28 -34.62
CA HIS A 111 6.09 29.12 -35.40
C HIS A 111 4.95 29.40 -34.45
N GLU A 112 4.81 30.56 -34.09
CA GLU A 112 4.29 31.81 -34.56
C GLU A 112 3.96 32.67 -33.35
N GLU A 113 4.73 33.71 -33.18
CA GLU A 113 4.15 34.95 -32.70
C GLU A 113 4.82 36.07 -33.49
N ASP A 114 4.19 36.38 -34.58
CA ASP A 114 4.24 37.71 -35.19
C ASP A 114 3.00 37.84 -36.09
N HIS A 115 1.97 38.48 -35.48
CA HIS A 115 1.07 39.45 -36.11
C HIS A 115 0.04 39.91 -35.09
#